data_b680e51f9d3712ebdcf1b9ac42fc5e81
#
_entry.id   b680e51f9d3712ebdcf1b9ac42fc5e81
#
_cell.length_a   1.000
_cell.length_b   1.000
_cell.length_c   1.000
_cell.angle_alpha   90.00
_cell.angle_beta   90.00
_cell.angle_gamma   90.00
#
_symmetry.space_group_name_H-M   'P 1'
#
loop_
_entity.id
_entity.type
_entity.pdbx_description
1 polymer ?
#
loop_
_entity_poly.entity_id
_entity_poly.type
_entity_poly.pdbx_seq_one_letter_code
_entity_poly.pdbx_strand_id
1 'polypeptide(L)'
;MSSIPTILPIPNYIQIVSKTLDLRENQVAIVLELTAEGATVPFIARYRKERTGNLDETDIRAIIELQTKEENLYKAKQTAINGIEELGKMTPELMANILAAKTLKEVEELYKPYKSKKKTKAMIAIEKGFQVVADAIKTNSLTIPENLLAEFPREEIIEGALEIIGAEVSANATIRHSLIAELNKSGDISASKKSEKMLEKLNQKDTEQIPKFALYFEFNSRISRIKPYQILALNRGENLGILNVKLEKDETIFGSMRAVYRNILSLNSAFIEELETGFKTGYEALFGSVENEIR
;
A
#
# COMPACT_ATOMS: atom_id res chain seq x y z
N MET A 1 -15.51 -3.59 29.20
CA MET A 1 -14.21 -3.55 29.89
C MET A 1 -13.15 -3.50 28.82
N SER A 2 -12.46 -2.38 28.62
CA SER A 2 -11.35 -2.29 27.70
C SER A 2 -10.17 -3.05 28.32
N SER A 3 -9.83 -4.20 27.76
CA SER A 3 -8.64 -4.94 28.13
C SER A 3 -7.41 -4.07 27.84
N ILE A 4 -6.50 -3.96 28.78
CA ILE A 4 -5.20 -3.33 28.57
C ILE A 4 -4.49 -4.19 27.51
N PRO A 5 -4.02 -3.61 26.38
CA PRO A 5 -3.36 -4.38 25.33
C PRO A 5 -2.10 -5.06 25.87
N THR A 6 -1.91 -6.32 25.50
CA THR A 6 -0.73 -7.09 25.87
C THR A 6 0.50 -6.52 25.14
N ILE A 7 1.43 -5.90 25.87
CA ILE A 7 2.68 -5.38 25.30
C ILE A 7 3.73 -6.48 25.38
N LEU A 8 4.24 -6.90 24.24
CA LEU A 8 5.35 -7.85 24.19
C LEU A 8 6.65 -7.20 24.69
N PRO A 9 7.51 -7.93 25.39
CA PRO A 9 8.83 -7.42 25.73
C PRO A 9 9.63 -7.17 24.44
N ILE A 10 10.31 -6.02 24.38
CA ILE A 10 11.15 -5.68 23.22
C ILE A 10 12.32 -6.67 23.16
N PRO A 11 12.54 -7.35 22.02
CA PRO A 11 13.64 -8.29 21.88
C PRO A 11 15.01 -7.61 22.00
N ASN A 12 16.00 -8.32 22.53
CA ASN A 12 17.37 -7.86 22.44
C ASN A 12 17.93 -8.15 21.04
N TYR A 13 17.74 -7.21 20.12
CA TYR A 13 18.16 -7.35 18.72
C TYR A 13 19.67 -7.55 18.58
N ILE A 14 20.49 -6.92 19.44
CA ILE A 14 21.95 -7.09 19.42
C ILE A 14 22.30 -8.55 19.63
N GLN A 15 21.69 -9.19 20.62
CA GLN A 15 21.95 -10.60 20.94
C GLN A 15 21.42 -11.55 19.84
N ILE A 16 20.25 -11.26 19.26
CA ILE A 16 19.69 -12.06 18.18
C ILE A 16 20.60 -12.00 16.95
N VAL A 17 20.98 -10.80 16.52
CA VAL A 17 21.82 -10.57 15.35
C VAL A 17 23.21 -11.17 15.54
N SER A 18 23.82 -10.96 16.71
CA SER A 18 25.15 -11.48 17.04
C SER A 18 25.20 -13.01 16.97
N LYS A 19 24.21 -13.67 17.55
CA LYS A 19 24.10 -15.15 17.50
C LYS A 19 23.85 -15.69 16.09
N THR A 20 23.02 -14.99 15.32
CA THR A 20 22.63 -15.45 13.97
C THR A 20 23.77 -15.29 12.97
N LEU A 21 24.54 -14.21 13.07
CA LEU A 21 25.64 -13.91 12.14
C LEU A 21 27.01 -14.36 12.66
N ASP A 22 27.06 -15.00 13.83
CA ASP A 22 28.30 -15.42 14.51
C ASP A 22 29.28 -14.25 14.71
N LEU A 23 28.76 -13.09 15.16
CA LEU A 23 29.50 -11.87 15.41
C LEU A 23 29.50 -11.55 16.91
N ARG A 24 30.44 -10.73 17.35
CA ARG A 24 30.46 -10.25 18.74
C ARG A 24 29.37 -9.19 18.96
N GLU A 25 28.68 -9.24 20.09
CA GLU A 25 27.62 -8.28 20.43
C GLU A 25 28.09 -6.81 20.33
N ASN A 26 29.33 -6.54 20.72
CA ASN A 26 29.91 -5.19 20.62
C ASN A 26 30.04 -4.72 19.16
N GLN A 27 30.38 -5.61 18.22
CA GLN A 27 30.46 -5.25 16.79
C GLN A 27 29.08 -4.88 16.25
N VAL A 28 28.07 -5.67 16.59
CA VAL A 28 26.66 -5.41 16.21
C VAL A 28 26.19 -4.08 16.82
N ALA A 29 26.41 -3.87 18.12
CA ALA A 29 26.01 -2.65 18.81
C ALA A 29 26.60 -1.39 18.15
N ILE A 30 27.89 -1.39 17.83
CA ILE A 30 28.58 -0.26 17.19
C ILE A 30 28.02 0.01 15.79
N VAL A 31 27.76 -1.04 15.00
CA VAL A 31 27.16 -0.87 13.65
C VAL A 31 25.78 -0.23 13.76
N LEU A 32 24.93 -0.70 14.68
CA LEU A 32 23.59 -0.17 14.87
C LEU A 32 23.61 1.27 15.40
N GLU A 33 24.52 1.59 16.31
CA GLU A 33 24.75 2.96 16.80
C GLU A 33 25.13 3.91 15.66
N LEU A 34 26.16 3.57 14.87
CA LEU A 34 26.61 4.36 13.74
C LEU A 34 25.52 4.54 12.68
N THR A 35 24.72 3.50 12.46
CA THR A 35 23.58 3.55 11.51
C THR A 35 22.50 4.49 12.03
N ALA A 36 22.20 4.46 13.33
CA ALA A 36 21.24 5.38 13.96
C ALA A 36 21.71 6.84 13.89
N GLU A 37 23.04 7.08 13.97
CA GLU A 37 23.64 8.40 13.72
C GLU A 37 23.59 8.82 12.24
N GLY A 38 23.09 7.96 11.35
CA GLY A 38 22.92 8.22 9.93
C GLY A 38 24.17 7.97 9.07
N ALA A 39 25.15 7.22 9.58
CA ALA A 39 26.28 6.78 8.77
C ALA A 39 25.86 5.74 7.75
N THR A 40 26.39 5.85 6.53
CA THR A 40 26.10 4.89 5.44
C THR A 40 26.98 3.65 5.56
N VAL A 41 26.54 2.51 5.04
CA VAL A 41 27.32 1.26 5.02
C VAL A 41 28.73 1.46 4.46
N PRO A 42 28.94 2.08 3.29
CA PRO A 42 30.28 2.34 2.78
C PRO A 42 31.13 3.24 3.68
N PHE A 43 30.52 4.21 4.35
CA PHE A 43 31.21 5.08 5.28
C PHE A 43 31.71 4.31 6.50
N ILE A 44 30.84 3.46 7.08
CA ILE A 44 31.22 2.62 8.24
C ILE A 44 32.35 1.68 7.87
N ALA A 45 32.21 0.97 6.72
CA ALA A 45 33.20 0.01 6.27
C ALA A 45 34.58 0.62 5.98
N ARG A 46 34.64 1.88 5.50
CA ARG A 46 35.91 2.54 5.14
C ARG A 46 36.54 3.30 6.31
N TYR A 47 35.72 4.01 7.09
CA TYR A 47 36.20 5.01 8.05
C TYR A 47 35.98 4.64 9.52
N ARG A 48 35.35 3.49 9.80
CA ARG A 48 35.06 3.02 11.16
C ARG A 48 35.51 1.58 11.43
N LYS A 49 36.43 1.05 10.60
CA LYS A 49 36.93 -0.33 10.69
C LYS A 49 37.43 -0.71 12.07
N GLU A 50 38.19 0.17 12.69
CA GLU A 50 38.74 -0.09 14.03
C GLU A 50 37.64 -0.21 15.09
N ARG A 51 36.60 0.65 15.00
CA ARG A 51 35.45 0.58 15.91
C ARG A 51 34.61 -0.69 15.72
N THR A 52 34.38 -1.10 14.46
CA THR A 52 33.56 -2.27 14.12
C THR A 52 34.33 -3.59 14.21
N GLY A 53 35.63 -3.58 14.51
CA GLY A 53 36.45 -4.78 14.55
C GLY A 53 36.67 -5.41 13.18
N ASN A 54 36.92 -4.57 12.17
CA ASN A 54 37.22 -4.92 10.78
C ASN A 54 36.06 -5.57 9.97
N LEU A 55 34.81 -5.29 10.34
CA LEU A 55 33.66 -5.73 9.53
C LEU A 55 33.72 -5.08 8.15
N ASP A 56 33.38 -5.86 7.13
CA ASP A 56 33.27 -5.39 5.75
C ASP A 56 31.85 -4.85 5.42
N GLU A 57 31.66 -4.40 4.17
CA GLU A 57 30.36 -3.87 3.73
C GLU A 57 29.25 -4.95 3.78
N THR A 58 29.61 -6.21 3.55
CA THR A 58 28.67 -7.34 3.55
C THR A 58 28.18 -7.64 4.95
N ASP A 59 29.10 -7.69 5.91
CA ASP A 59 28.79 -7.90 7.33
C ASP A 59 27.89 -6.79 7.88
N ILE A 60 28.26 -5.53 7.60
CA ILE A 60 27.49 -4.36 8.06
C ILE A 60 26.08 -4.37 7.47
N ARG A 61 25.94 -4.70 6.19
CA ARG A 61 24.64 -4.81 5.55
C ARG A 61 23.81 -5.94 6.14
N ALA A 62 24.40 -7.11 6.36
CA ALA A 62 23.73 -8.25 6.97
C ALA A 62 23.21 -7.94 8.39
N ILE A 63 23.98 -7.20 9.19
CA ILE A 63 23.54 -6.73 10.52
C ILE A 63 22.29 -5.85 10.42
N ILE A 64 22.31 -4.84 9.54
CA ILE A 64 21.20 -3.89 9.38
C ILE A 64 19.95 -4.58 8.84
N GLU A 65 20.10 -5.45 7.83
CA GLU A 65 19.00 -6.19 7.23
C GLU A 65 18.34 -7.14 8.23
N LEU A 66 19.15 -7.88 8.99
CA LEU A 66 18.63 -8.82 9.98
C LEU A 66 17.95 -8.09 11.14
N GLN A 67 18.53 -7.01 11.65
CA GLN A 67 17.89 -6.19 12.68
C GLN A 67 16.55 -5.64 12.19
N THR A 68 16.49 -5.10 10.98
CA THR A 68 15.26 -4.58 10.38
C THR A 68 14.20 -5.68 10.22
N LYS A 69 14.61 -6.89 9.81
CA LYS A 69 13.74 -8.05 9.69
C LYS A 69 13.14 -8.46 11.04
N GLU A 70 13.95 -8.52 12.09
CA GLU A 70 13.50 -8.88 13.44
C GLU A 70 12.57 -7.79 14.05
N GLU A 71 12.86 -6.52 13.82
CA GLU A 71 11.94 -5.44 14.21
C GLU A 71 10.59 -5.53 13.52
N ASN A 72 10.58 -5.78 12.21
CA ASN A 72 9.34 -5.92 11.46
C ASN A 72 8.53 -7.13 11.94
N LEU A 73 9.21 -8.24 12.23
CA LEU A 73 8.57 -9.43 12.79
C LEU A 73 7.95 -9.14 14.17
N TYR A 74 8.67 -8.45 15.04
CA TYR A 74 8.16 -8.05 16.36
C TYR A 74 6.92 -7.15 16.21
N LYS A 75 6.98 -6.12 15.37
CA LYS A 75 5.85 -5.21 15.10
C LYS A 75 4.63 -5.95 14.56
N ALA A 76 4.85 -6.91 13.66
CA ALA A 76 3.78 -7.73 13.11
C ALA A 76 3.11 -8.60 14.19
N LYS A 77 3.89 -9.26 15.05
CA LYS A 77 3.39 -10.04 16.18
C LYS A 77 2.56 -9.17 17.13
N GLN A 78 3.07 -7.99 17.51
CA GLN A 78 2.36 -7.07 18.39
C GLN A 78 1.03 -6.61 17.78
N THR A 79 1.03 -6.28 16.49
CA THR A 79 -0.19 -5.89 15.76
C THR A 79 -1.22 -7.01 15.70
N ALA A 80 -0.76 -8.25 15.43
CA ALA A 80 -1.65 -9.40 15.38
C ALA A 80 -2.28 -9.70 16.75
N ILE A 81 -1.47 -9.68 17.81
CA ILE A 81 -1.94 -9.92 19.19
C ILE A 81 -2.97 -8.87 19.58
N ASN A 82 -2.66 -7.59 19.44
CA ASN A 82 -3.57 -6.51 19.78
C ASN A 82 -4.91 -6.61 19.02
N GLY A 83 -4.84 -6.84 17.70
CA GLY A 83 -6.06 -6.94 16.89
C GLY A 83 -6.93 -8.16 17.23
N ILE A 84 -6.34 -9.30 17.65
CA ILE A 84 -7.10 -10.49 18.06
C ILE A 84 -7.68 -10.30 19.48
N GLU A 85 -6.93 -9.66 20.38
CA GLU A 85 -7.41 -9.33 21.74
C GLU A 85 -8.57 -8.33 21.71
N GLU A 86 -8.51 -7.30 20.87
CA GLU A 86 -9.62 -6.35 20.67
C GLU A 86 -10.91 -7.05 20.21
N LEU A 87 -10.78 -8.14 19.45
CA LEU A 87 -11.92 -8.95 19.02
C LEU A 87 -12.39 -9.96 20.10
N GLY A 88 -11.67 -10.06 21.24
CA GLY A 88 -11.95 -11.03 22.28
C GLY A 88 -11.77 -12.49 21.85
N LYS A 89 -10.95 -12.75 20.81
CA LYS A 89 -10.74 -14.08 20.22
C LYS A 89 -9.35 -14.68 20.48
N MET A 90 -8.55 -14.05 21.35
CA MET A 90 -7.25 -14.57 21.71
C MET A 90 -7.39 -15.84 22.56
N THR A 91 -6.67 -16.89 22.15
CA THR A 91 -6.53 -18.12 22.92
C THR A 91 -5.08 -18.33 23.33
N PRO A 92 -4.79 -19.07 24.42
CA PRO A 92 -3.42 -19.36 24.82
C PRO A 92 -2.60 -20.08 23.74
N GLU A 93 -3.23 -20.98 22.98
CA GLU A 93 -2.61 -21.69 21.87
C GLU A 93 -2.26 -20.75 20.71
N LEU A 94 -3.19 -19.86 20.33
CA LEU A 94 -2.96 -18.89 19.26
C LEU A 94 -1.86 -17.90 19.63
N MET A 95 -1.84 -17.43 20.88
CA MET A 95 -0.78 -16.59 21.42
C MET A 95 0.59 -17.30 21.30
N ALA A 96 0.67 -18.56 21.73
CA ALA A 96 1.91 -19.35 21.62
C ALA A 96 2.36 -19.50 20.17
N ASN A 97 1.45 -19.76 19.24
CA ASN A 97 1.74 -19.89 17.81
C ASN A 97 2.26 -18.58 17.20
N ILE A 98 1.64 -17.43 17.53
CA ILE A 98 2.11 -16.12 17.07
C ILE A 98 3.50 -15.81 17.63
N LEU A 99 3.75 -16.09 18.91
CA LEU A 99 5.06 -15.90 19.53
C LEU A 99 6.14 -16.79 18.91
N ALA A 100 5.81 -18.04 18.57
CA ALA A 100 6.72 -19.00 17.95
C ALA A 100 7.01 -18.72 16.47
N ALA A 101 6.18 -17.93 15.77
CA ALA A 101 6.36 -17.61 14.35
C ALA A 101 7.73 -16.96 14.10
N LYS A 102 8.41 -17.41 13.05
CA LYS A 102 9.77 -16.97 12.67
C LYS A 102 9.78 -16.05 11.45
N THR A 103 8.66 -15.92 10.76
CA THR A 103 8.53 -15.10 9.54
C THR A 103 7.28 -14.22 9.58
N LEU A 104 7.32 -13.09 8.85
CA LEU A 104 6.15 -12.23 8.67
C LEU A 104 4.98 -13.00 8.06
N LYS A 105 5.26 -13.89 7.11
CA LYS A 105 4.24 -14.70 6.45
C LYS A 105 3.49 -15.60 7.43
N GLU A 106 4.20 -16.27 8.34
CA GLU A 106 3.58 -17.10 9.38
C GLU A 106 2.65 -16.27 10.28
N VAL A 107 3.10 -15.08 10.71
CA VAL A 107 2.26 -14.17 11.51
C VAL A 107 1.03 -13.71 10.73
N GLU A 108 1.20 -13.37 9.45
CA GLU A 108 0.09 -12.96 8.58
C GLU A 108 -0.94 -14.08 8.39
N GLU A 109 -0.50 -15.32 8.19
CA GLU A 109 -1.38 -16.48 8.05
C GLU A 109 -2.19 -16.74 9.33
N LEU A 110 -1.57 -16.62 10.51
CA LEU A 110 -2.25 -16.73 11.80
C LEU A 110 -3.24 -15.60 12.06
N TYR A 111 -2.90 -14.38 11.64
CA TYR A 111 -3.74 -13.19 11.82
C TYR A 111 -4.86 -13.04 10.78
N LYS A 112 -4.67 -13.62 9.59
CA LYS A 112 -5.61 -13.47 8.45
C LYS A 112 -7.08 -13.75 8.79
N PRO A 113 -7.45 -14.79 9.58
CA PRO A 113 -8.84 -15.04 9.96
C PRO A 113 -9.45 -13.97 10.86
N TYR A 114 -8.61 -13.22 11.57
CA TYR A 114 -9.01 -12.22 12.57
C TYR A 114 -8.87 -10.78 12.06
N LYS A 115 -8.12 -10.59 10.95
CA LYS A 115 -7.96 -9.28 10.34
C LYS A 115 -9.34 -8.76 9.91
N SER A 116 -9.88 -7.80 10.66
CA SER A 116 -11.16 -7.20 10.30
C SER A 116 -10.97 -6.53 8.93
N LYS A 117 -11.56 -7.12 7.92
CA LYS A 117 -11.71 -6.42 6.64
C LYS A 117 -12.65 -5.26 6.96
N LYS A 118 -12.15 -4.03 6.94
CA LYS A 118 -13.01 -2.86 6.91
C LYS A 118 -14.02 -3.11 5.79
N LYS A 119 -15.31 -3.27 6.16
CA LYS A 119 -16.35 -3.50 5.16
C LYS A 119 -16.31 -2.33 4.18
N THR A 120 -16.13 -2.63 2.92
CA THR A 120 -16.24 -1.61 1.87
C THR A 120 -17.72 -1.22 1.73
N LYS A 121 -17.99 -0.04 1.18
CA LYS A 121 -19.38 0.38 0.89
C LYS A 121 -20.09 -0.66 0.02
N ALA A 122 -19.41 -1.24 -0.96
CA ALA A 122 -19.96 -2.32 -1.78
C ALA A 122 -20.35 -3.56 -0.95
N MET A 123 -19.52 -3.98 0.03
CA MET A 123 -19.86 -5.11 0.90
C MET A 123 -21.09 -4.81 1.75
N ILE A 124 -21.21 -3.59 2.27
CA ILE A 124 -22.38 -3.16 3.04
C ILE A 124 -23.63 -3.17 2.13
N ALA A 125 -23.51 -2.68 0.91
CA ALA A 125 -24.59 -2.69 -0.07
C ALA A 125 -25.05 -4.11 -0.44
N ILE A 126 -24.12 -5.05 -0.60
CA ILE A 126 -24.41 -6.47 -0.84
C ILE A 126 -25.16 -7.07 0.35
N GLU A 127 -24.74 -6.80 1.58
CA GLU A 127 -25.40 -7.27 2.80
C GLU A 127 -26.84 -6.73 2.94
N LYS A 128 -27.10 -5.52 2.43
CA LYS A 128 -28.43 -4.92 2.34
C LYS A 128 -29.29 -5.48 1.19
N GLY A 129 -28.72 -6.37 0.36
CA GLY A 129 -29.44 -6.99 -0.76
C GLY A 129 -29.47 -6.16 -2.04
N PHE A 130 -28.66 -5.10 -2.16
CA PHE A 130 -28.66 -4.21 -3.32
C PHE A 130 -28.02 -4.83 -4.60
N GLN A 131 -27.42 -6.02 -4.49
CA GLN A 131 -26.85 -6.74 -5.64
C GLN A 131 -27.87 -6.93 -6.78
N VAL A 132 -29.12 -7.26 -6.46
CA VAL A 132 -30.17 -7.44 -7.45
C VAL A 132 -30.43 -6.17 -8.26
N VAL A 133 -30.25 -5.00 -7.67
CA VAL A 133 -30.41 -3.70 -8.35
C VAL A 133 -29.20 -3.40 -9.21
N ALA A 134 -28.00 -3.71 -8.74
CA ALA A 134 -26.77 -3.59 -9.54
C ALA A 134 -26.82 -4.48 -10.80
N ASP A 135 -27.33 -5.71 -10.68
CA ASP A 135 -27.52 -6.63 -11.81
C ASP A 135 -28.61 -6.13 -12.78
N ALA A 136 -29.68 -5.58 -12.23
CA ALA A 136 -30.77 -4.98 -13.03
C ALA A 136 -30.26 -3.78 -13.87
N ILE A 137 -29.45 -2.89 -13.28
CA ILE A 137 -28.79 -1.78 -14.01
C ILE A 137 -27.93 -2.32 -15.15
N LYS A 138 -27.11 -3.34 -14.90
CA LYS A 138 -26.24 -3.97 -15.91
C LYS A 138 -27.00 -4.63 -17.04
N THR A 139 -28.17 -5.17 -16.77
CA THR A 139 -29.03 -5.87 -17.76
C THR A 139 -30.12 -4.99 -18.40
N ASN A 140 -30.03 -3.67 -18.20
CA ASN A 140 -30.97 -2.70 -18.73
C ASN A 140 -32.44 -2.89 -18.25
N SER A 141 -32.64 -3.37 -17.05
CA SER A 141 -33.94 -3.67 -16.47
C SER A 141 -34.01 -3.12 -15.03
N LEU A 142 -34.02 -1.77 -14.88
CA LEU A 142 -34.08 -1.18 -13.54
C LEU A 142 -35.45 -1.44 -12.89
N THR A 143 -35.57 -2.60 -12.26
CA THR A 143 -36.66 -2.91 -11.34
C THR A 143 -36.09 -2.96 -9.92
N ILE A 144 -36.50 -2.01 -9.08
CA ILE A 144 -36.17 -2.06 -7.65
C ILE A 144 -37.24 -2.88 -6.95
N PRO A 145 -36.91 -3.98 -6.28
CA PRO A 145 -37.87 -4.78 -5.53
C PRO A 145 -38.61 -3.95 -4.46
N GLU A 146 -39.94 -4.15 -4.32
CA GLU A 146 -40.78 -3.40 -3.38
C GLU A 146 -40.36 -3.57 -1.93
N ASN A 147 -39.85 -4.74 -1.56
CA ASN A 147 -39.32 -4.99 -0.21
C ASN A 147 -38.12 -4.10 0.11
N LEU A 148 -37.25 -3.80 -0.88
CA LEU A 148 -36.11 -2.87 -0.67
C LEU A 148 -36.59 -1.43 -0.55
N LEU A 149 -37.60 -1.03 -1.34
CA LEU A 149 -38.19 0.31 -1.25
C LEU A 149 -38.99 0.53 0.06
N ALA A 150 -39.47 -0.54 0.68
CA ALA A 150 -40.10 -0.48 1.99
C ALA A 150 -39.10 -0.27 3.15
N GLU A 151 -37.87 -0.70 2.97
CA GLU A 151 -36.82 -0.70 4.00
C GLU A 151 -35.78 0.44 3.83
N PHE A 152 -35.48 0.83 2.59
CA PHE A 152 -34.46 1.82 2.28
C PHE A 152 -34.93 2.89 1.30
N PRO A 153 -34.44 4.14 1.42
CA PRO A 153 -34.65 5.18 0.40
C PRO A 153 -34.11 4.76 -0.96
N ARG A 154 -34.85 5.15 -2.03
CA ARG A 154 -34.45 4.81 -3.41
C ARG A 154 -33.02 5.27 -3.76
N GLU A 155 -32.63 6.45 -3.31
CA GLU A 155 -31.32 7.04 -3.51
C GLU A 155 -30.23 6.18 -2.90
N GLU A 156 -30.42 5.68 -1.70
CA GLU A 156 -29.49 4.80 -0.99
C GLU A 156 -29.32 3.46 -1.72
N ILE A 157 -30.42 2.90 -2.21
CA ILE A 157 -30.40 1.63 -2.98
C ILE A 157 -29.57 1.80 -4.27
N ILE A 158 -29.80 2.90 -4.99
CA ILE A 158 -29.06 3.18 -6.24
C ILE A 158 -27.60 3.45 -5.94
N GLU A 159 -27.28 4.31 -4.96
CA GLU A 159 -25.90 4.58 -4.56
C GLU A 159 -25.17 3.29 -4.19
N GLY A 160 -25.78 2.44 -3.38
CA GLY A 160 -25.22 1.15 -3.01
C GLY A 160 -25.03 0.21 -4.20
N ALA A 161 -25.95 0.18 -5.15
CA ALA A 161 -25.81 -0.60 -6.38
C ALA A 161 -24.63 -0.09 -7.26
N LEU A 162 -24.43 1.22 -7.33
CA LEU A 162 -23.29 1.83 -8.03
C LEU A 162 -21.94 1.51 -7.35
N GLU A 163 -21.89 1.47 -6.02
CA GLU A 163 -20.70 1.03 -5.28
C GLU A 163 -20.37 -0.45 -5.57
N ILE A 164 -21.37 -1.32 -5.73
CA ILE A 164 -21.20 -2.72 -6.12
C ILE A 164 -20.61 -2.79 -7.55
N ILE A 165 -21.19 -2.06 -8.49
CA ILE A 165 -20.68 -1.98 -9.88
C ILE A 165 -19.24 -1.48 -9.88
N GLY A 166 -18.93 -0.44 -9.10
CA GLY A 166 -17.58 0.07 -8.95
C GLY A 166 -16.58 -0.97 -8.42
N ALA A 167 -16.98 -1.76 -7.42
CA ALA A 167 -16.16 -2.84 -6.90
C ALA A 167 -15.90 -3.95 -7.95
N GLU A 168 -16.92 -4.31 -8.75
CA GLU A 168 -16.77 -5.27 -9.84
C GLU A 168 -15.81 -4.76 -10.94
N VAL A 169 -15.90 -3.48 -11.32
CA VAL A 169 -14.99 -2.83 -12.27
C VAL A 169 -13.56 -2.87 -11.76
N SER A 170 -13.35 -2.49 -10.49
CA SER A 170 -12.00 -2.46 -9.89
C SER A 170 -11.36 -3.84 -9.77
N ALA A 171 -12.18 -4.90 -9.65
CA ALA A 171 -11.73 -6.29 -9.60
C ALA A 171 -11.60 -6.96 -10.98
N ASN A 172 -12.01 -6.28 -12.05
CA ASN A 172 -12.04 -6.87 -13.40
C ASN A 172 -10.65 -6.98 -14.02
N ALA A 173 -10.19 -8.21 -14.25
CA ALA A 173 -8.86 -8.49 -14.79
C ALA A 173 -8.66 -7.93 -16.20
N THR A 174 -9.67 -7.96 -17.05
CA THR A 174 -9.56 -7.46 -18.43
C THR A 174 -9.34 -5.95 -18.45
N ILE A 175 -10.11 -5.20 -17.66
CA ILE A 175 -9.95 -3.75 -17.54
C ILE A 175 -8.58 -3.42 -16.94
N ARG A 176 -8.15 -4.16 -15.93
CA ARG A 176 -6.83 -3.99 -15.31
C ARG A 176 -5.69 -4.18 -16.31
N HIS A 177 -5.69 -5.28 -17.06
CA HIS A 177 -4.67 -5.54 -18.06
C HIS A 177 -4.66 -4.49 -19.17
N SER A 178 -5.84 -4.07 -19.64
CA SER A 178 -5.97 -3.01 -20.64
C SER A 178 -5.45 -1.67 -20.13
N LEU A 179 -5.72 -1.34 -18.87
CA LEU A 179 -5.22 -0.11 -18.23
C LEU A 179 -3.69 -0.11 -18.11
N ILE A 180 -3.10 -1.21 -17.66
CA ILE A 180 -1.64 -1.36 -17.56
C ILE A 180 -0.99 -1.22 -18.94
N ALA A 181 -1.55 -1.88 -19.96
CA ALA A 181 -1.04 -1.80 -21.32
C ALA A 181 -1.10 -0.37 -21.88
N GLU A 182 -2.22 0.33 -21.67
CA GLU A 182 -2.39 1.68 -22.18
C GLU A 182 -1.51 2.69 -21.42
N LEU A 183 -1.38 2.57 -20.10
CA LEU A 183 -0.48 3.40 -19.30
C LEU A 183 0.98 3.21 -19.72
N ASN A 184 1.43 1.99 -19.94
CA ASN A 184 2.80 1.73 -20.43
C ASN A 184 3.06 2.33 -21.81
N LYS A 185 2.06 2.42 -22.68
CA LYS A 185 2.16 2.97 -24.02
C LYS A 185 2.09 4.49 -24.04
N SER A 186 1.09 5.05 -23.36
CA SER A 186 0.71 6.46 -23.50
C SER A 186 0.56 7.21 -22.18
N GLY A 187 0.78 6.56 -21.03
CA GLY A 187 0.69 7.18 -19.72
C GLY A 187 1.83 8.14 -19.43
N ASP A 188 1.55 9.16 -18.65
CA ASP A 188 2.51 10.15 -18.18
C ASP A 188 2.73 10.02 -16.67
N ILE A 189 3.98 10.15 -16.26
CA ILE A 189 4.38 10.29 -14.85
C ILE A 189 4.84 11.70 -14.61
N SER A 190 4.34 12.30 -13.54
CA SER A 190 4.74 13.65 -13.13
C SER A 190 5.32 13.66 -11.72
N ALA A 191 6.12 14.67 -11.45
CA ALA A 191 6.57 14.96 -10.10
C ALA A 191 6.50 16.47 -9.83
N SER A 192 6.17 16.80 -8.60
CA SER A 192 6.15 18.17 -8.11
C SER A 192 6.78 18.29 -6.72
N LYS A 193 7.30 19.48 -6.41
CA LYS A 193 7.76 19.79 -5.05
C LYS A 193 6.58 19.70 -4.06
N LYS A 194 6.77 19.07 -2.92
CA LYS A 194 5.76 19.09 -1.83
C LYS A 194 5.59 20.51 -1.30
N SER A 195 4.43 20.80 -0.71
CA SER A 195 4.14 22.11 -0.14
C SER A 195 5.16 22.49 0.95
N GLU A 196 5.43 23.78 1.11
CA GLU A 196 6.39 24.27 2.12
C GLU A 196 6.06 23.77 3.52
N LYS A 197 4.77 23.73 3.90
CA LYS A 197 4.30 23.18 5.17
C LYS A 197 4.69 21.70 5.38
N MET A 198 4.82 20.92 4.30
CA MET A 198 5.25 19.52 4.38
C MET A 198 6.78 19.45 4.48
N LEU A 199 7.49 20.33 3.79
CA LEU A 199 8.95 20.40 3.81
C LEU A 199 9.51 20.90 5.14
N GLU A 200 8.80 21.80 5.84
CA GLU A 200 9.15 22.26 7.19
C GLU A 200 9.21 21.12 8.24
N LYS A 201 8.55 20.00 7.96
CA LYS A 201 8.58 18.80 8.84
C LYS A 201 9.80 17.91 8.62
N LEU A 202 10.60 18.18 7.61
CA LEU A 202 11.81 17.42 7.33
C LEU A 202 12.90 17.74 8.36
N ASN A 203 13.72 16.75 8.68
CA ASN A 203 14.92 17.00 9.46
C ASN A 203 15.93 17.84 8.65
N GLN A 204 16.91 18.43 9.34
CA GLN A 204 17.92 19.30 8.71
C GLN A 204 18.65 18.60 7.55
N LYS A 205 19.01 17.31 7.74
CA LYS A 205 19.76 16.53 6.72
C LYS A 205 18.95 16.34 5.43
N ASP A 206 17.64 16.11 5.54
CA ASP A 206 16.77 15.94 4.38
C ASP A 206 16.45 17.29 3.73
N THR A 207 16.32 18.36 4.50
CA THR A 207 16.16 19.72 4.00
C THR A 207 17.34 20.14 3.11
N GLU A 208 18.58 19.80 3.47
CA GLU A 208 19.78 20.06 2.67
C GLU A 208 19.80 19.28 1.32
N GLN A 209 18.95 18.26 1.16
CA GLN A 209 18.81 17.54 -0.09
C GLN A 209 17.85 18.21 -1.09
N ILE A 210 16.96 19.10 -0.63
CA ILE A 210 15.91 19.71 -1.46
C ILE A 210 16.47 20.28 -2.78
N PRO A 211 17.57 21.06 -2.81
CA PRO A 211 18.10 21.62 -4.05
C PRO A 211 18.53 20.58 -5.09
N LYS A 212 18.89 19.37 -4.65
CA LYS A 212 19.30 18.28 -5.56
C LYS A 212 18.16 17.72 -6.39
N PHE A 213 16.92 17.99 -5.98
CA PHE A 213 15.72 17.56 -6.69
C PHE A 213 15.07 18.67 -7.53
N ALA A 214 15.71 19.83 -7.66
CA ALA A 214 15.16 20.99 -8.38
C ALA A 214 14.71 20.64 -9.82
N LEU A 215 15.42 19.77 -10.52
CA LEU A 215 15.06 19.31 -11.86
C LEU A 215 13.75 18.49 -11.92
N TYR A 216 13.25 18.05 -10.76
CA TYR A 216 12.04 17.22 -10.65
C TYR A 216 10.87 17.98 -10.03
N PHE A 217 10.98 19.28 -9.74
CA PHE A 217 9.89 20.05 -9.14
C PHE A 217 8.72 20.30 -10.10
N GLU A 218 8.99 20.27 -11.40
CA GLU A 218 7.99 20.38 -12.48
C GLU A 218 8.29 19.30 -13.54
N PHE A 219 8.51 18.07 -13.10
CA PHE A 219 8.88 16.98 -13.99
C PHE A 219 7.65 16.35 -14.61
N ASN A 220 7.72 16.09 -15.91
CA ASN A 220 6.75 15.29 -16.65
C ASN A 220 7.47 14.43 -17.69
N SER A 221 7.07 13.17 -17.82
CA SER A 221 7.60 12.27 -18.84
C SER A 221 6.63 11.15 -19.16
N ARG A 222 6.64 10.69 -20.42
CA ARG A 222 6.00 9.41 -20.78
C ARG A 222 6.63 8.26 -20.02
N ILE A 223 5.81 7.33 -19.49
CA ILE A 223 6.27 6.12 -18.82
C ILE A 223 7.23 5.34 -19.74
N SER A 224 6.87 5.21 -21.02
CA SER A 224 7.68 4.50 -22.02
C SER A 224 9.05 5.14 -22.33
N ARG A 225 9.29 6.37 -21.90
CA ARG A 225 10.51 7.14 -22.20
C ARG A 225 11.35 7.48 -20.97
N ILE A 226 10.82 7.27 -19.77
CA ILE A 226 11.54 7.58 -18.54
C ILE A 226 12.80 6.73 -18.41
N LYS A 227 13.88 7.35 -17.95
CA LYS A 227 15.17 6.67 -17.80
C LYS A 227 15.32 6.06 -16.40
N PRO A 228 16.05 4.94 -16.24
CA PRO A 228 16.23 4.30 -14.94
C PRO A 228 16.75 5.25 -13.84
N TYR A 229 17.67 6.14 -14.14
CA TYR A 229 18.19 7.11 -13.17
C TYR A 229 17.14 8.13 -12.73
N GLN A 230 16.17 8.48 -13.60
CA GLN A 230 15.07 9.36 -13.26
C GLN A 230 14.10 8.67 -12.30
N ILE A 231 13.77 7.39 -12.54
CA ILE A 231 12.94 6.58 -11.63
C ILE A 231 13.59 6.52 -10.24
N LEU A 232 14.90 6.24 -10.17
CA LEU A 232 15.62 6.21 -8.90
C LEU A 232 15.61 7.57 -8.18
N ALA A 233 15.75 8.67 -8.93
CA ALA A 233 15.71 10.02 -8.37
C ALA A 233 14.30 10.37 -7.87
N LEU A 234 13.24 10.04 -8.62
CA LEU A 234 11.84 10.26 -8.22
C LEU A 234 11.52 9.48 -6.95
N ASN A 235 11.81 8.18 -6.91
CA ASN A 235 11.58 7.34 -5.74
C ASN A 235 12.35 7.84 -4.51
N ARG A 236 13.60 8.26 -4.69
CA ARG A 236 14.38 8.84 -3.60
C ARG A 236 13.78 10.16 -3.10
N GLY A 237 13.38 11.05 -4.01
CA GLY A 237 12.78 12.34 -3.63
C GLY A 237 11.43 12.17 -2.91
N GLU A 238 10.64 11.18 -3.31
CA GLU A 238 9.39 10.82 -2.65
C GLU A 238 9.61 10.21 -1.27
N ASN A 239 10.55 9.26 -1.13
CA ASN A 239 10.89 8.63 0.15
C ASN A 239 11.45 9.62 1.16
N LEU A 240 12.19 10.64 0.70
CA LEU A 240 12.65 11.75 1.54
C LEU A 240 11.54 12.74 1.87
N GLY A 241 10.35 12.61 1.31
CA GLY A 241 9.24 13.54 1.53
C GLY A 241 9.37 14.88 0.80
N ILE A 242 10.26 14.97 -0.20
CA ILE A 242 10.54 16.20 -0.97
C ILE A 242 9.62 16.30 -2.19
N LEU A 243 9.42 15.20 -2.91
CA LEU A 243 8.62 15.13 -4.11
C LEU A 243 7.26 14.49 -3.86
N ASN A 244 6.28 14.92 -4.63
CA ASN A 244 5.02 14.23 -4.84
C ASN A 244 5.04 13.66 -6.25
N VAL A 245 5.05 12.33 -6.37
CA VAL A 245 5.14 11.61 -7.65
C VAL A 245 3.79 10.95 -7.91
N LYS A 246 3.27 11.07 -9.12
CA LYS A 246 1.98 10.48 -9.51
C LYS A 246 1.95 10.11 -10.98
N LEU A 247 1.09 9.16 -11.34
CA LEU A 247 0.67 8.98 -12.73
C LEU A 247 -0.43 10.00 -13.06
N GLU A 248 -0.34 10.59 -14.24
CA GLU A 248 -1.37 11.53 -14.68
C GLU A 248 -2.61 10.77 -15.18
N LYS A 249 -3.77 11.23 -14.71
CA LYS A 249 -5.05 10.72 -15.20
C LYS A 249 -5.36 11.39 -16.54
N ASP A 250 -5.35 10.60 -17.61
CA ASP A 250 -5.62 11.04 -18.97
C ASP A 250 -7.04 10.66 -19.37
N GLU A 251 -7.81 11.64 -19.84
CA GLU A 251 -9.20 11.44 -20.30
C GLU A 251 -9.27 10.49 -21.50
N THR A 252 -8.23 10.40 -22.31
CA THR A 252 -8.17 9.46 -23.44
C THR A 252 -8.06 8.04 -22.93
N ILE A 253 -7.21 7.81 -21.92
CA ILE A 253 -7.06 6.50 -21.26
C ILE A 253 -8.36 6.13 -20.56
N PHE A 254 -8.97 7.06 -19.82
CA PHE A 254 -10.27 6.85 -19.21
C PHE A 254 -11.34 6.45 -20.22
N GLY A 255 -11.42 7.19 -21.35
CA GLY A 255 -12.34 6.90 -22.45
C GLY A 255 -12.12 5.51 -23.07
N SER A 256 -10.87 5.11 -23.23
CA SER A 256 -10.51 3.77 -23.73
C SER A 256 -10.98 2.67 -22.76
N MET A 257 -10.75 2.84 -21.46
CA MET A 257 -11.19 1.88 -20.44
C MET A 257 -12.72 1.81 -20.35
N ARG A 258 -13.41 2.94 -20.49
CA ARG A 258 -14.87 3.00 -20.58
C ARG A 258 -15.38 2.21 -21.79
N ALA A 259 -14.72 2.31 -22.95
CA ALA A 259 -15.09 1.53 -24.12
C ALA A 259 -14.90 0.01 -23.90
N VAL A 260 -13.80 -0.40 -23.24
CA VAL A 260 -13.58 -1.79 -22.85
C VAL A 260 -14.70 -2.29 -21.93
N TYR A 261 -15.10 -1.50 -20.95
CA TYR A 261 -16.18 -1.87 -20.02
C TYR A 261 -17.53 -2.02 -20.75
N ARG A 262 -17.86 -1.07 -21.62
CA ARG A 262 -19.09 -1.15 -22.44
C ARG A 262 -19.14 -2.40 -23.33
N ASN A 263 -18.01 -2.79 -23.91
CA ASN A 263 -17.90 -4.00 -24.71
C ASN A 263 -18.10 -5.27 -23.87
N ILE A 264 -17.58 -5.30 -22.63
CA ILE A 264 -17.78 -6.43 -21.71
C ILE A 264 -19.26 -6.62 -21.39
N LEU A 265 -20.02 -5.53 -21.22
CA LEU A 265 -21.44 -5.57 -20.87
C LEU A 265 -22.35 -5.76 -22.09
N SER A 266 -21.85 -5.69 -23.32
CA SER A 266 -22.63 -5.77 -24.58
C SER A 266 -23.77 -4.75 -24.65
N LEU A 267 -23.55 -3.51 -24.15
CA LEU A 267 -24.63 -2.59 -23.82
C LEU A 267 -25.05 -1.63 -24.93
N ASN A 268 -26.38 -1.66 -25.15
CA ASN A 268 -27.25 -0.52 -25.53
C ASN A 268 -28.17 -0.21 -24.32
N SER A 269 -27.64 0.43 -23.28
CA SER A 269 -28.38 0.57 -22.01
C SER A 269 -29.08 1.93 -21.91
N ALA A 270 -30.34 1.92 -21.41
CA ALA A 270 -31.06 3.11 -20.95
C ALA A 270 -30.49 3.71 -19.67
N PHE A 271 -29.65 2.96 -18.94
CA PHE A 271 -29.02 3.34 -17.66
C PHE A 271 -27.53 3.67 -17.82
N ILE A 272 -27.19 4.34 -18.94
CA ILE A 272 -25.80 4.70 -19.26
C ILE A 272 -25.20 5.61 -18.17
N GLU A 273 -25.95 6.54 -17.61
CA GLU A 273 -25.47 7.49 -16.61
C GLU A 273 -25.11 6.79 -15.30
N GLU A 274 -25.95 5.88 -14.83
CA GLU A 274 -25.70 5.08 -13.62
C GLU A 274 -24.49 4.17 -13.83
N LEU A 275 -24.41 3.50 -14.98
CA LEU A 275 -23.27 2.63 -15.31
C LEU A 275 -21.95 3.41 -15.42
N GLU A 276 -21.99 4.61 -15.99
CA GLU A 276 -20.81 5.48 -16.06
C GLU A 276 -20.36 5.96 -14.68
N THR A 277 -21.32 6.25 -13.82
CA THR A 277 -21.02 6.64 -12.41
C THR A 277 -20.37 5.47 -11.65
N GLY A 278 -20.93 4.27 -11.72
CA GLY A 278 -20.35 3.07 -11.13
C GLY A 278 -18.98 2.73 -11.73
N PHE A 279 -18.85 2.84 -13.07
CA PHE A 279 -17.57 2.65 -13.76
C PHE A 279 -16.52 3.64 -13.27
N LYS A 280 -16.85 4.93 -13.18
CA LYS A 280 -15.92 5.97 -12.71
C LYS A 280 -15.41 5.66 -11.31
N THR A 281 -16.29 5.29 -10.38
CA THR A 281 -15.92 4.90 -9.02
C THR A 281 -14.94 3.73 -9.02
N GLY A 282 -15.23 2.68 -9.80
CA GLY A 282 -14.36 1.51 -9.91
C GLY A 282 -13.04 1.80 -10.63
N TYR A 283 -13.05 2.63 -11.66
CA TYR A 283 -11.85 3.06 -12.37
C TYR A 283 -10.90 3.83 -11.47
N GLU A 284 -11.40 4.75 -10.63
CA GLU A 284 -10.57 5.49 -9.68
C GLU A 284 -9.85 4.56 -8.70
N ALA A 285 -10.56 3.57 -8.16
CA ALA A 285 -9.98 2.57 -7.26
C ALA A 285 -8.95 1.68 -7.98
N LEU A 286 -9.27 1.25 -9.21
CA LEU A 286 -8.38 0.45 -10.05
C LEU A 286 -7.13 1.22 -10.43
N PHE A 287 -7.28 2.49 -10.86
CA PHE A 287 -6.17 3.36 -11.24
C PHE A 287 -5.18 3.52 -10.08
N GLY A 288 -5.64 3.82 -8.87
CA GLY A 288 -4.79 3.92 -7.69
C GLY A 288 -4.03 2.62 -7.37
N SER A 289 -4.67 1.44 -7.57
CA SER A 289 -4.02 0.15 -7.41
C SER A 289 -2.93 -0.09 -8.46
N VAL A 290 -3.20 0.25 -9.73
CA VAL A 290 -2.27 0.10 -10.85
C VAL A 290 -1.13 1.12 -10.76
N GLU A 291 -1.41 2.34 -10.33
CA GLU A 291 -0.38 3.35 -10.05
C GLU A 291 0.69 2.83 -9.09
N ASN A 292 0.27 2.21 -7.99
CA ASN A 292 1.21 1.63 -7.01
C ASN A 292 2.02 0.45 -7.55
N GLU A 293 1.52 -0.25 -8.58
CA GLU A 293 2.22 -1.36 -9.22
C GLU A 293 3.24 -0.88 -10.27
N ILE A 294 2.89 0.17 -11.02
CA ILE A 294 3.75 0.71 -12.10
C ILE A 294 4.90 1.55 -11.54
N ARG A 295 4.69 2.23 -10.42
CA ARG A 295 5.68 3.06 -9.73
C ARG A 295 6.66 2.26 -8.90
#